data_f6f9fe867d451c523137c52591f20437
#
_entry.id   f6f9fe867d451c523137c52591f20437
#
_cell.length_a   1.000
_cell.length_b   1.000
_cell.length_c   1.000
_cell.angle_alpha   90.00
_cell.angle_beta   90.00
_cell.angle_gamma   90.00
#
_symmetry.space_group_name_H-M   'P 1'
#
loop_
_entity.id
_entity.type
_entity.pdbx_description
1 polymer ?
#
loop_
_entity_poly.entity_id
_entity_poly.type
_entity_poly.pdbx_seq_one_letter_code
_entity_poly.pdbx_strand_id
1 'polypeptide(L)'
;MNIQKLNVFISLVETRKMTDTAKLLGLSTPTVSFHIKSLEDDYGIKLFRTNAGGYRLTDAGEMFYHYAKQLSQTNRALEKSVADYKNGEKGAIKLGASGVPAQLFMPELIHQLAERYPGIKVSLDVKTAPDIERRLLSQELDCGLVMETGNHEPDLIYEPITSDKIVLAFSKTHPFNGKTALAENDLSNQILLVHRLSSSTGHFSKSWLHENRLRIEMIQLDSVSTIIKMLSYGKAVALISKRLIEKDDHLSYIELQNQDLERQIRFVYHRHLWMSGPFQYFKELVLRLKEEVVDDK
;
A
#
# COMPACT_ATOMS: atom_id res chain seq x y z
N MET A 1 -19.79 12.23 -25.69
CA MET A 1 -19.24 11.99 -24.32
C MET A 1 -18.02 12.86 -24.09
N ASN A 2 -17.81 13.45 -22.90
CA ASN A 2 -16.56 14.10 -22.51
C ASN A 2 -16.16 13.65 -21.08
N ILE A 3 -14.93 13.86 -20.73
CA ILE A 3 -14.34 13.42 -19.45
C ILE A 3 -15.03 14.07 -18.23
N GLN A 4 -15.51 15.31 -18.37
CA GLN A 4 -16.21 15.99 -17.30
C GLN A 4 -17.53 15.27 -16.95
N LYS A 5 -18.32 14.85 -17.93
CA LYS A 5 -19.55 14.05 -17.72
C LYS A 5 -19.23 12.73 -16.99
N LEU A 6 -18.14 12.05 -17.38
CA LEU A 6 -17.70 10.82 -16.70
C LEU A 6 -17.33 11.05 -15.25
N ASN A 7 -16.56 12.11 -14.96
CA ASN A 7 -16.18 12.44 -13.59
C ASN A 7 -17.39 12.79 -12.72
N VAL A 8 -18.37 13.52 -13.26
CA VAL A 8 -19.64 13.80 -12.57
C VAL A 8 -20.40 12.49 -12.28
N PHE A 9 -20.48 11.58 -13.25
CA PHE A 9 -21.12 10.30 -13.06
C PHE A 9 -20.45 9.46 -11.98
N ILE A 10 -19.12 9.30 -12.03
CA ILE A 10 -18.34 8.57 -11.02
C ILE A 10 -18.54 9.16 -9.63
N SER A 11 -18.45 10.49 -9.50
CA SER A 11 -18.64 11.16 -8.21
C SER A 11 -20.07 10.99 -7.65
N LEU A 12 -21.09 10.93 -8.52
CA LEU A 12 -22.47 10.69 -8.08
C LEU A 12 -22.67 9.26 -7.58
N VAL A 13 -21.98 8.27 -8.18
CA VAL A 13 -21.98 6.88 -7.68
C VAL A 13 -21.44 6.82 -6.26
N GLU A 14 -20.34 7.55 -6.00
CA GLU A 14 -19.65 7.55 -4.70
C GLU A 14 -20.45 8.29 -3.62
N THR A 15 -20.97 9.48 -3.94
CA THR A 15 -21.69 10.33 -2.98
C THR A 15 -23.16 9.97 -2.81
N ARG A 16 -23.78 9.35 -3.83
CA ARG A 16 -25.19 8.98 -3.91
C ARG A 16 -26.20 10.15 -3.82
N LYS A 17 -25.70 11.40 -3.80
CA LYS A 17 -26.51 12.61 -3.68
C LYS A 17 -26.02 13.70 -4.62
N MET A 18 -26.93 14.29 -5.39
CA MET A 18 -26.61 15.38 -6.33
C MET A 18 -25.96 16.59 -5.64
N THR A 19 -26.44 16.94 -4.44
CA THR A 19 -25.92 18.08 -3.67
C THR A 19 -24.51 17.86 -3.19
N ASP A 20 -24.18 16.63 -2.77
CA ASP A 20 -22.84 16.28 -2.28
C ASP A 20 -21.85 16.18 -3.45
N THR A 21 -22.30 15.63 -4.59
CA THR A 21 -21.53 15.64 -5.86
C THR A 21 -21.23 17.07 -6.30
N ALA A 22 -22.23 17.95 -6.27
CA ALA A 22 -22.06 19.34 -6.65
C ALA A 22 -21.02 20.06 -5.78
N LYS A 23 -21.07 19.88 -4.46
CA LYS A 23 -20.06 20.41 -3.53
C LYS A 23 -18.67 19.86 -3.80
N LEU A 24 -18.56 18.53 -3.99
CA LEU A 24 -17.28 17.86 -4.25
C LEU A 24 -16.59 18.38 -5.51
N LEU A 25 -17.39 18.66 -6.56
CA LEU A 25 -16.85 19.06 -7.88
C LEU A 25 -16.83 20.58 -8.11
N GLY A 26 -17.28 21.39 -7.14
CA GLY A 26 -17.41 22.85 -7.29
C GLY A 26 -18.44 23.25 -8.35
N LEU A 27 -19.49 22.46 -8.54
CA LEU A 27 -20.56 22.67 -9.51
C LEU A 27 -21.88 23.05 -8.83
N SER A 28 -22.87 23.52 -9.62
CA SER A 28 -24.25 23.63 -9.16
C SER A 28 -25.00 22.30 -9.28
N THR A 29 -25.97 22.04 -8.42
CA THR A 29 -26.83 20.84 -8.52
C THR A 29 -27.51 20.68 -9.88
N PRO A 30 -28.07 21.78 -10.49
CA PRO A 30 -28.61 21.72 -11.85
C PRO A 30 -27.57 21.28 -12.89
N THR A 31 -26.30 21.73 -12.76
CA THR A 31 -25.21 21.34 -13.66
C THR A 31 -24.90 19.85 -13.56
N VAL A 32 -24.84 19.31 -12.33
CA VAL A 32 -24.67 17.86 -12.10
C VAL A 32 -25.80 17.09 -12.75
N SER A 33 -27.07 17.50 -12.52
CA SER A 33 -28.27 16.87 -13.12
C SER A 33 -28.22 16.92 -14.65
N PHE A 34 -27.82 18.05 -15.24
CA PHE A 34 -27.66 18.21 -16.68
C PHE A 34 -26.61 17.24 -17.25
N HIS A 35 -25.45 17.12 -16.60
CA HIS A 35 -24.41 16.19 -17.07
C HIS A 35 -24.86 14.73 -17.03
N ILE A 36 -25.55 14.32 -15.96
CA ILE A 36 -26.08 12.94 -15.87
C ILE A 36 -27.15 12.70 -16.95
N LYS A 37 -28.12 13.60 -17.08
CA LYS A 37 -29.17 13.47 -18.10
C LYS A 37 -28.56 13.43 -19.50
N SER A 38 -27.65 14.34 -19.81
CA SER A 38 -26.96 14.35 -21.11
C SER A 38 -26.18 13.09 -21.39
N LEU A 39 -25.59 12.44 -20.36
CA LEU A 39 -24.89 11.18 -20.49
C LEU A 39 -25.88 10.02 -20.78
N GLU A 40 -27.01 9.97 -20.08
CA GLU A 40 -28.07 9.00 -20.33
C GLU A 40 -28.67 9.18 -21.74
N ASP A 41 -28.87 10.40 -22.17
CA ASP A 41 -29.39 10.73 -23.51
C ASP A 41 -28.37 10.37 -24.62
N ASP A 42 -27.06 10.63 -24.41
CA ASP A 42 -25.99 10.27 -25.35
C ASP A 42 -25.97 8.76 -25.69
N TYR A 43 -26.36 7.91 -24.73
CA TYR A 43 -26.33 6.44 -24.88
C TYR A 43 -27.73 5.80 -24.94
N GLY A 44 -28.79 6.55 -24.73
CA GLY A 44 -30.16 6.05 -24.74
C GLY A 44 -30.49 5.07 -23.61
N ILE A 45 -29.77 5.12 -22.50
CA ILE A 45 -29.94 4.21 -21.36
C ILE A 45 -30.04 4.96 -20.04
N LYS A 46 -30.75 4.39 -19.07
CA LYS A 46 -30.80 4.93 -17.72
C LYS A 46 -29.65 4.33 -16.90
N LEU A 47 -28.83 5.21 -16.32
CA LEU A 47 -27.69 4.84 -15.51
C LEU A 47 -28.03 4.80 -14.01
N PHE A 48 -29.01 5.62 -13.58
CA PHE A 48 -29.44 5.68 -12.20
C PHE A 48 -30.93 5.37 -12.04
N ARG A 49 -31.27 4.76 -10.90
CA ARG A 49 -32.61 4.69 -10.31
C ARG A 49 -32.60 5.48 -8.99
N THR A 50 -33.69 6.19 -8.71
CA THR A 50 -33.85 6.97 -7.48
C THR A 50 -34.70 6.19 -6.49
N ASN A 51 -34.27 6.12 -5.23
CA ASN A 51 -35.03 5.57 -4.11
C ASN A 51 -34.91 6.46 -2.88
N ALA A 52 -35.53 6.08 -1.76
CA ALA A 52 -35.46 6.84 -0.52
C ALA A 52 -34.03 7.04 0.03
N GLY A 53 -33.06 6.24 -0.40
CA GLY A 53 -31.63 6.33 -0.03
C GLY A 53 -30.77 7.11 -1.04
N GLY A 54 -31.35 7.76 -2.05
CA GLY A 54 -30.63 8.54 -3.07
C GLY A 54 -30.49 7.83 -4.41
N TYR A 55 -29.42 8.14 -5.15
CA TYR A 55 -29.13 7.59 -6.46
C TYR A 55 -28.41 6.25 -6.35
N ARG A 56 -28.93 5.24 -7.04
CA ARG A 56 -28.29 3.91 -7.17
C ARG A 56 -28.17 3.56 -8.65
N LEU A 57 -27.13 2.81 -8.97
CA LEU A 57 -26.93 2.32 -10.35
C LEU A 57 -28.05 1.36 -10.77
N THR A 58 -28.38 1.40 -12.07
CA THR A 58 -29.05 0.32 -12.78
C THR A 58 -28.01 -0.72 -13.19
N ASP A 59 -28.42 -1.86 -13.74
CA ASP A 59 -27.48 -2.87 -14.29
C ASP A 59 -26.64 -2.27 -15.42
N ALA A 60 -27.26 -1.44 -16.29
CA ALA A 60 -26.55 -0.66 -17.30
C ALA A 60 -25.61 0.38 -16.68
N GLY A 61 -25.99 0.98 -15.54
CA GLY A 61 -25.16 1.89 -14.76
C GLY A 61 -23.93 1.20 -14.17
N GLU A 62 -24.04 -0.02 -13.68
CA GLU A 62 -22.90 -0.79 -13.15
C GLU A 62 -21.88 -1.12 -14.25
N MET A 63 -22.37 -1.62 -15.39
CA MET A 63 -21.52 -1.81 -16.58
C MET A 63 -20.83 -0.49 -16.98
N PHE A 64 -21.59 0.59 -17.06
CA PHE A 64 -21.08 1.90 -17.45
C PHE A 64 -20.06 2.42 -16.45
N TYR A 65 -20.28 2.20 -15.15
CA TYR A 65 -19.35 2.60 -14.08
C TYR A 65 -18.01 1.91 -14.20
N HIS A 66 -17.99 0.63 -14.50
CA HIS A 66 -16.76 -0.12 -14.73
C HIS A 66 -15.91 0.54 -15.83
N TYR A 67 -16.47 0.81 -17.00
CA TYR A 67 -15.75 1.45 -18.10
C TYR A 67 -15.45 2.93 -17.86
N ALA A 68 -16.34 3.65 -17.22
CA ALA A 68 -16.12 5.07 -16.87
C ALA A 68 -14.91 5.26 -15.96
N LYS A 69 -14.72 4.38 -14.97
CA LYS A 69 -13.51 4.37 -14.12
C LYS A 69 -12.24 4.15 -14.94
N GLN A 70 -12.21 3.18 -15.82
CA GLN A 70 -11.05 2.88 -16.68
C GLN A 70 -10.70 4.09 -17.56
N LEU A 71 -11.69 4.71 -18.22
CA LEU A 71 -11.49 5.89 -19.05
C LEU A 71 -10.99 7.09 -18.24
N SER A 72 -11.54 7.33 -17.05
CA SER A 72 -11.07 8.41 -16.18
C SER A 72 -9.63 8.17 -15.71
N GLN A 73 -9.28 6.93 -15.37
CA GLN A 73 -7.90 6.55 -15.01
C GLN A 73 -6.94 6.75 -16.18
N THR A 74 -7.29 6.27 -17.38
CA THR A 74 -6.49 6.43 -18.59
C THR A 74 -6.28 7.91 -18.93
N ASN A 75 -7.32 8.75 -18.78
CA ASN A 75 -7.17 10.20 -18.99
C ASN A 75 -6.19 10.85 -17.99
N ARG A 76 -6.27 10.48 -16.72
CA ARG A 76 -5.32 10.96 -15.70
C ARG A 76 -3.89 10.53 -16.01
N ALA A 77 -3.71 9.29 -16.46
CA ALA A 77 -2.40 8.77 -16.88
C ALA A 77 -1.84 9.56 -18.07
N LEU A 78 -2.68 9.87 -19.07
CA LEU A 78 -2.30 10.69 -20.22
C LEU A 78 -1.89 12.10 -19.78
N GLU A 79 -2.72 12.79 -18.98
CA GLU A 79 -2.42 14.12 -18.48
C GLU A 79 -1.09 14.16 -17.72
N LYS A 80 -0.85 13.14 -16.87
CA LYS A 80 0.42 12.99 -16.17
C LYS A 80 1.59 12.78 -17.13
N SER A 81 1.47 11.84 -18.06
CA SER A 81 2.52 11.54 -19.04
C SER A 81 2.88 12.75 -19.89
N VAL A 82 1.88 13.55 -20.28
CA VAL A 82 2.10 14.81 -21.01
C VAL A 82 2.80 15.85 -20.12
N ALA A 83 2.43 15.94 -18.85
CA ALA A 83 3.11 16.84 -17.92
C ALA A 83 4.57 16.42 -17.69
N ASP A 84 4.84 15.14 -17.51
CA ASP A 84 6.19 14.59 -17.36
C ASP A 84 7.03 14.82 -18.60
N TYR A 85 6.48 14.59 -19.79
CA TYR A 85 7.14 14.87 -21.07
C TYR A 85 7.50 16.36 -21.23
N LYS A 86 6.59 17.28 -20.90
CA LYS A 86 6.84 18.73 -20.95
C LYS A 86 7.92 19.20 -19.98
N ASN A 87 8.04 18.53 -18.83
CA ASN A 87 9.00 18.86 -17.79
C ASN A 87 10.39 18.25 -18.05
N GLY A 88 10.56 17.44 -19.08
CA GLY A 88 11.80 16.76 -19.43
C GLY A 88 12.25 15.82 -18.30
N GLU A 89 13.57 15.82 -17.97
CA GLU A 89 14.13 14.99 -16.87
C GLU A 89 13.65 15.43 -15.47
N LYS A 90 12.89 16.51 -15.37
CA LYS A 90 12.35 17.06 -14.11
C LYS A 90 10.97 16.52 -13.77
N GLY A 91 10.64 15.30 -14.19
CA GLY A 91 9.36 14.65 -13.88
C GLY A 91 9.11 14.45 -12.37
N ALA A 92 7.98 13.83 -12.05
CA ALA A 92 7.67 13.44 -10.69
C ALA A 92 7.44 11.92 -10.63
N ILE A 93 7.88 11.28 -9.56
CA ILE A 93 7.57 9.89 -9.26
C ILE A 93 6.93 9.78 -7.87
N LYS A 94 5.79 9.11 -7.79
CA LYS A 94 5.04 8.91 -6.56
C LYS A 94 5.15 7.45 -6.14
N LEU A 95 5.88 7.23 -5.08
CA LEU A 95 6.19 5.92 -4.57
C LEU A 95 5.29 5.57 -3.38
N GLY A 96 4.94 4.30 -3.28
CA GLY A 96 4.30 3.74 -2.11
C GLY A 96 5.17 2.66 -1.46
N ALA A 97 5.08 2.49 -0.15
CA ALA A 97 5.69 1.35 0.51
C ALA A 97 4.91 0.91 1.73
N SER A 98 4.89 -0.40 2.01
CA SER A 98 4.47 -0.86 3.33
C SER A 98 5.61 -0.74 4.35
N GLY A 99 5.29 -0.78 5.65
CA GLY A 99 6.19 -0.36 6.71
C GLY A 99 7.60 -0.95 6.68
N VAL A 100 7.73 -2.26 6.46
CA VAL A 100 9.03 -2.96 6.41
C VAL A 100 9.83 -2.58 5.15
N PRO A 101 9.29 -2.72 3.93
CA PRO A 101 9.99 -2.26 2.72
C PRO A 101 10.37 -0.77 2.74
N ALA A 102 9.55 0.08 3.36
CA ALA A 102 9.84 1.50 3.50
C ALA A 102 11.13 1.77 4.28
N GLN A 103 11.41 0.97 5.29
CA GLN A 103 12.63 1.14 6.11
C GLN A 103 13.84 0.44 5.50
N LEU A 104 13.64 -0.74 4.90
CA LEU A 104 14.76 -1.56 4.41
C LEU A 104 15.33 -1.05 3.09
N PHE A 105 14.48 -0.61 2.15
CA PHE A 105 14.88 -0.44 0.75
C PHE A 105 14.67 0.98 0.23
N MET A 106 13.57 1.65 0.63
CA MET A 106 13.22 2.93 0.01
C MET A 106 14.26 4.03 0.18
N PRO A 107 14.99 4.17 1.33
CA PRO A 107 15.99 5.22 1.46
C PRO A 107 17.08 5.12 0.40
N GLU A 108 17.65 3.93 0.19
CA GLU A 108 18.72 3.71 -0.78
C GLU A 108 18.21 3.86 -2.22
N LEU A 109 17.06 3.27 -2.55
CA LEU A 109 16.46 3.37 -3.87
C LEU A 109 16.14 4.81 -4.27
N ILE A 110 15.63 5.60 -3.33
CA ILE A 110 15.32 7.03 -3.55
C ILE A 110 16.62 7.84 -3.71
N HIS A 111 17.64 7.53 -2.93
CA HIS A 111 18.94 8.18 -3.03
C HIS A 111 19.55 8.00 -4.44
N GLN A 112 19.66 6.74 -4.90
CA GLN A 112 20.19 6.43 -6.24
C GLN A 112 19.33 7.04 -7.37
N LEU A 113 18.01 7.05 -7.21
CA LEU A 113 17.13 7.72 -8.17
C LEU A 113 17.39 9.22 -8.24
N ALA A 114 17.56 9.88 -7.08
CA ALA A 114 17.81 11.32 -7.02
C ALA A 114 19.19 11.71 -7.58
N GLU A 115 20.19 10.85 -7.38
CA GLU A 115 21.50 11.04 -8.00
C GLU A 115 21.44 10.96 -9.54
N ARG A 116 20.70 9.98 -10.07
CA ARG A 116 20.58 9.78 -11.53
C ARG A 116 19.72 10.82 -12.21
N TYR A 117 18.71 11.35 -11.52
CA TYR A 117 17.76 12.35 -12.02
C TYR A 117 17.72 13.58 -11.11
N PRO A 118 18.75 14.46 -11.13
CA PRO A 118 18.78 15.67 -10.32
C PRO A 118 17.60 16.59 -10.65
N GLY A 119 16.80 16.92 -9.65
CA GLY A 119 15.61 17.77 -9.80
C GLY A 119 14.29 17.01 -10.01
N ILE A 120 14.32 15.66 -10.04
CA ILE A 120 13.08 14.87 -9.98
C ILE A 120 12.35 15.12 -8.66
N LYS A 121 11.04 15.25 -8.73
CA LYS A 121 10.20 15.31 -7.52
C LYS A 121 9.81 13.90 -7.09
N VAL A 122 10.37 13.45 -5.97
CA VAL A 122 10.02 12.16 -5.39
C VAL A 122 9.10 12.37 -4.20
N SER A 123 8.01 11.62 -4.13
CA SER A 123 7.18 11.50 -2.92
C SER A 123 7.08 10.03 -2.53
N LEU A 124 7.12 9.76 -1.22
CA LEU A 124 6.95 8.42 -0.65
C LEU A 124 5.80 8.42 0.34
N ASP A 125 4.79 7.59 0.06
CA ASP A 125 3.70 7.32 0.98
C ASP A 125 3.89 5.98 1.68
N VAL A 126 3.99 6.01 3.01
CA VAL A 126 4.09 4.80 3.82
C VAL A 126 2.71 4.48 4.39
N LYS A 127 2.11 3.38 3.91
CA LYS A 127 0.76 2.92 4.28
C LYS A 127 0.72 1.39 4.38
N THR A 128 -0.45 0.81 4.63
CA THR A 128 -0.64 -0.65 4.54
C THR A 128 -0.61 -1.10 3.08
N ALA A 129 -0.28 -2.36 2.81
CA ALA A 129 -0.26 -2.90 1.44
C ALA A 129 -1.61 -2.72 0.73
N PRO A 130 -2.78 -3.03 1.32
CA PRO A 130 -4.07 -2.77 0.68
C PRO A 130 -4.33 -1.29 0.35
N ASP A 131 -3.84 -0.36 1.20
CA ASP A 131 -3.96 1.08 0.91
C ASP A 131 -3.08 1.51 -0.26
N ILE A 132 -1.86 0.97 -0.36
CA ILE A 132 -0.95 1.21 -1.49
C ILE A 132 -1.56 0.64 -2.78
N GLU A 133 -2.02 -0.61 -2.78
CA GLU A 133 -2.64 -1.26 -3.93
C GLU A 133 -3.86 -0.49 -4.45
N ARG A 134 -4.75 -0.05 -3.56
CA ARG A 134 -5.91 0.78 -3.93
C ARG A 134 -5.47 2.08 -4.62
N ARG A 135 -4.39 2.72 -4.15
CA ARG A 135 -3.87 3.96 -4.72
C ARG A 135 -3.07 3.75 -6.00
N LEU A 136 -2.50 2.57 -6.21
CA LEU A 136 -1.95 2.16 -7.51
C LEU A 136 -3.07 1.93 -8.52
N LEU A 137 -4.16 1.28 -8.13
CA LEU A 137 -5.35 1.12 -8.97
C LEU A 137 -5.97 2.46 -9.39
N SER A 138 -6.02 3.44 -8.48
CA SER A 138 -6.49 4.80 -8.80
C SER A 138 -5.44 5.68 -9.48
N GLN A 139 -4.23 5.15 -9.73
CA GLN A 139 -3.09 5.87 -10.33
C GLN A 139 -2.67 7.14 -9.56
N GLU A 140 -2.96 7.17 -8.26
CA GLU A 140 -2.43 8.19 -7.34
C GLU A 140 -0.95 7.96 -7.05
N LEU A 141 -0.50 6.70 -7.09
CA LEU A 141 0.89 6.28 -7.00
C LEU A 141 1.33 5.64 -8.33
N ASP A 142 2.62 5.69 -8.61
CA ASP A 142 3.20 5.09 -9.80
C ASP A 142 3.62 3.64 -9.55
N CYS A 143 4.26 3.38 -8.43
CA CYS A 143 4.65 2.03 -8.02
C CYS A 143 4.78 1.94 -6.50
N GLY A 144 4.94 0.72 -6.01
CA GLY A 144 5.12 0.46 -4.59
C GLY A 144 5.93 -0.78 -4.28
N LEU A 145 6.56 -0.80 -3.11
CA LEU A 145 7.12 -1.99 -2.49
C LEU A 145 6.24 -2.40 -1.32
N VAL A 146 5.61 -3.56 -1.42
CA VAL A 146 4.66 -4.03 -0.41
C VAL A 146 5.00 -5.42 0.09
N MET A 147 4.68 -5.64 1.36
CA MET A 147 4.61 -6.99 1.91
C MET A 147 3.36 -7.68 1.37
N GLU A 148 3.51 -8.85 0.81
CA GLU A 148 2.41 -9.63 0.24
C GLU A 148 1.27 -9.86 1.22
N THR A 149 0.03 -9.76 0.72
CA THR A 149 -1.20 -9.99 1.49
C THR A 149 -1.97 -11.23 1.04
N GLY A 150 -1.54 -11.88 -0.04
CA GLY A 150 -2.20 -13.03 -0.66
C GLY A 150 -3.30 -12.67 -1.66
N ASN A 151 -3.78 -11.45 -1.67
CA ASN A 151 -4.75 -10.96 -2.66
C ASN A 151 -4.02 -10.26 -3.81
N HIS A 152 -4.38 -10.58 -5.04
CA HIS A 152 -3.82 -9.94 -6.23
C HIS A 152 -4.93 -9.28 -7.05
N GLU A 153 -4.80 -7.99 -7.26
CA GLU A 153 -5.69 -7.21 -8.10
C GLU A 153 -5.36 -7.43 -9.59
N PRO A 154 -6.34 -7.73 -10.46
CA PRO A 154 -6.09 -8.09 -11.87
C PRO A 154 -5.37 -6.99 -12.66
N ASP A 155 -5.56 -5.71 -12.30
CA ASP A 155 -4.95 -4.57 -12.99
C ASP A 155 -3.59 -4.16 -12.45
N LEU A 156 -3.07 -4.87 -11.44
CA LEU A 156 -1.73 -4.67 -10.92
C LEU A 156 -0.78 -5.79 -11.34
N ILE A 157 0.47 -5.43 -11.57
CA ILE A 157 1.60 -6.36 -11.76
C ILE A 157 2.32 -6.49 -10.43
N TYR A 158 2.59 -7.72 -10.01
CA TYR A 158 3.28 -8.06 -8.77
C TYR A 158 4.58 -8.80 -9.10
N GLU A 159 5.70 -8.12 -9.02
CA GLU A 159 7.02 -8.73 -9.23
C GLU A 159 7.62 -9.12 -7.88
N PRO A 160 7.90 -10.40 -7.61
CA PRO A 160 8.55 -10.82 -6.37
C PRO A 160 9.99 -10.30 -6.34
N ILE A 161 10.40 -9.68 -5.23
CA ILE A 161 11.73 -9.09 -5.06
C ILE A 161 12.56 -9.93 -4.12
N THR A 162 12.09 -10.14 -2.91
CA THR A 162 12.79 -10.92 -1.88
C THR A 162 11.81 -11.42 -0.85
N SER A 163 12.24 -12.32 0.01
CA SER A 163 11.47 -12.74 1.17
C SER A 163 11.94 -12.08 2.46
N ASP A 164 11.07 -12.08 3.44
CA ASP A 164 11.31 -11.61 4.80
C ASP A 164 10.69 -12.56 5.81
N LYS A 165 11.42 -12.87 6.87
CA LYS A 165 10.98 -13.77 7.93
C LYS A 165 10.52 -12.99 9.15
N ILE A 166 9.40 -13.39 9.75
CA ILE A 166 8.98 -12.85 11.05
C ILE A 166 9.69 -13.59 12.17
N VAL A 167 10.18 -12.83 13.14
CA VAL A 167 10.81 -13.34 14.36
C VAL A 167 10.20 -12.67 15.59
N LEU A 168 10.36 -13.27 16.76
CA LEU A 168 10.06 -12.63 18.02
C LEU A 168 11.29 -11.81 18.46
N ALA A 169 11.17 -10.51 18.35
CA ALA A 169 12.23 -9.56 18.64
C ALA A 169 12.10 -8.94 20.03
N PHE A 170 13.23 -8.60 20.63
CA PHE A 170 13.35 -7.98 21.95
C PHE A 170 14.73 -7.28 22.09
N SER A 171 14.94 -6.51 23.14
CA SER A 171 16.23 -5.90 23.46
C SER A 171 17.27 -6.95 23.86
N LYS A 172 18.56 -6.72 23.58
CA LYS A 172 19.67 -7.51 24.13
C LYS A 172 19.73 -7.49 25.66
N THR A 173 19.06 -6.54 26.32
CA THR A 173 18.93 -6.48 27.79
C THR A 173 17.72 -7.23 28.32
N HIS A 174 16.87 -7.77 27.44
CA HIS A 174 15.67 -8.53 27.83
C HIS A 174 16.04 -9.91 28.41
N PRO A 175 15.26 -10.46 29.36
CA PRO A 175 15.51 -11.80 29.94
C PRO A 175 15.50 -12.96 28.90
N PHE A 176 15.01 -12.72 27.68
CA PHE A 176 15.04 -13.69 26.61
C PHE A 176 16.38 -13.75 25.86
N ASN A 177 17.25 -12.79 26.09
CA ASN A 177 18.55 -12.80 25.41
C ASN A 177 19.38 -14.02 25.82
N GLY A 178 19.89 -14.73 24.83
CA GLY A 178 20.61 -16.00 25.01
C GLY A 178 19.72 -17.25 25.10
N LYS A 179 18.38 -17.13 25.15
CA LYS A 179 17.49 -18.28 25.01
C LYS A 179 17.38 -18.71 23.54
N THR A 180 17.31 -20.00 23.31
CA THR A 180 17.11 -20.59 21.96
C THR A 180 15.66 -20.98 21.69
N ALA A 181 14.84 -21.09 22.75
CA ALA A 181 13.41 -21.38 22.69
C ALA A 181 12.70 -20.74 23.87
N LEU A 182 11.39 -20.52 23.72
CA LEU A 182 10.50 -19.99 24.75
C LEU A 182 9.40 -20.99 25.09
N ALA A 183 9.07 -21.10 26.36
CA ALA A 183 7.88 -21.80 26.82
C ALA A 183 6.67 -20.85 26.73
N GLU A 184 5.45 -21.41 26.64
CA GLU A 184 4.21 -20.61 26.62
C GLU A 184 4.12 -19.64 27.80
N ASN A 185 4.52 -20.07 28.99
CA ASN A 185 4.53 -19.24 30.19
C ASN A 185 5.53 -18.08 30.15
N ASP A 186 6.58 -18.16 29.34
CA ASP A 186 7.53 -17.05 29.20
C ASP A 186 6.86 -15.81 28.58
N LEU A 187 5.90 -16.00 27.70
CA LEU A 187 5.21 -14.94 26.99
C LEU A 187 4.06 -14.31 27.77
N SER A 188 3.44 -15.05 28.69
CA SER A 188 2.21 -14.62 29.39
C SER A 188 2.37 -13.33 30.23
N ASN A 189 3.60 -13.00 30.63
CA ASN A 189 3.92 -11.81 31.43
C ASN A 189 4.64 -10.72 30.63
N GLN A 190 4.60 -10.79 29.30
CA GLN A 190 5.26 -9.80 28.45
C GLN A 190 4.25 -8.81 27.91
N ILE A 191 4.76 -7.67 27.44
CA ILE A 191 4.01 -6.72 26.62
C ILE A 191 4.37 -6.98 25.16
N LEU A 192 3.37 -7.31 24.33
CA LEU A 192 3.55 -7.47 22.90
C LEU A 192 3.24 -6.17 22.17
N LEU A 193 4.26 -5.62 21.52
CA LEU A 193 4.07 -4.49 20.60
C LEU A 193 3.56 -5.03 19.27
N VAL A 194 2.44 -4.52 18.81
CA VAL A 194 1.82 -4.96 17.55
C VAL A 194 1.66 -3.78 16.60
N HIS A 195 1.95 -4.01 15.33
CA HIS A 195 1.59 -3.05 14.29
C HIS A 195 0.08 -3.05 14.08
N ARG A 196 -0.49 -1.98 13.46
CA ARG A 196 -1.94 -1.90 13.17
C ARG A 196 -2.45 -3.20 12.53
N LEU A 197 -3.61 -3.67 12.97
CA LEU A 197 -4.17 -4.96 12.56
C LEU A 197 -4.49 -5.05 11.06
N SER A 198 -4.66 -3.92 10.37
CA SER A 198 -4.82 -3.87 8.91
C SER A 198 -3.52 -4.08 8.13
N SER A 199 -2.36 -4.12 8.80
CA SER A 199 -1.08 -4.47 8.16
C SER A 199 -0.85 -5.98 8.16
N SER A 200 -0.08 -6.48 7.21
CA SER A 200 0.34 -7.88 7.13
C SER A 200 0.97 -8.38 8.44
N THR A 201 1.87 -7.60 9.05
CA THR A 201 2.50 -7.95 10.34
C THR A 201 1.51 -7.96 11.51
N GLY A 202 0.61 -6.98 11.58
CA GLY A 202 -0.41 -6.93 12.64
C GLY A 202 -1.43 -8.07 12.53
N HIS A 203 -1.85 -8.38 11.30
CA HIS A 203 -2.73 -9.53 11.04
C HIS A 203 -2.04 -10.84 11.45
N PHE A 204 -0.79 -11.02 11.06
CA PHE A 204 0.02 -12.18 11.47
C PHE A 204 0.11 -12.29 13.01
N SER A 205 0.44 -11.22 13.70
CA SER A 205 0.58 -11.22 15.16
C SER A 205 -0.71 -11.67 15.85
N LYS A 206 -1.87 -11.21 15.33
CA LYS A 206 -3.18 -11.63 15.86
C LYS A 206 -3.47 -13.11 15.62
N SER A 207 -3.20 -13.60 14.40
CA SER A 207 -3.39 -15.02 14.06
C SER A 207 -2.49 -15.92 14.91
N TRP A 208 -1.22 -15.55 15.03
CA TRP A 208 -0.25 -16.28 15.84
C TRP A 208 -0.65 -16.39 17.32
N LEU A 209 -1.13 -15.29 17.92
CA LEU A 209 -1.64 -15.31 19.30
C LEU A 209 -2.84 -16.25 19.45
N HIS A 210 -3.75 -16.22 18.48
CA HIS A 210 -4.94 -17.07 18.50
C HIS A 210 -4.58 -18.55 18.35
N GLU A 211 -3.72 -18.90 17.40
CA GLU A 211 -3.28 -20.29 17.13
C GLU A 211 -2.52 -20.88 18.32
N ASN A 212 -1.70 -20.09 19.00
CA ASN A 212 -0.93 -20.52 20.17
C ASN A 212 -1.70 -20.31 21.48
N ARG A 213 -2.97 -19.88 21.43
CA ARG A 213 -3.85 -19.65 22.61
C ARG A 213 -3.24 -18.74 23.67
N LEU A 214 -2.39 -17.80 23.24
CA LEU A 214 -1.67 -16.90 24.14
C LEU A 214 -2.56 -15.71 24.53
N ARG A 215 -2.57 -15.40 25.84
CA ARG A 215 -3.13 -14.16 26.38
C ARG A 215 -1.99 -13.28 26.85
N ILE A 216 -1.74 -12.21 26.14
CA ILE A 216 -0.63 -11.28 26.38
C ILE A 216 -1.15 -9.86 26.31
N GLU A 217 -0.63 -8.96 27.13
CA GLU A 217 -0.92 -7.54 27.05
C GLU A 217 -0.38 -6.98 25.73
N MET A 218 -1.21 -6.21 25.00
CA MET A 218 -0.83 -5.67 23.70
C MET A 218 -0.84 -4.15 23.69
N ILE A 219 0.20 -3.57 23.08
CA ILE A 219 0.23 -2.15 22.71
C ILE A 219 0.27 -2.06 21.19
N GLN A 220 -0.78 -1.48 20.59
CA GLN A 220 -0.85 -1.26 19.15
C GLN A 220 -0.18 0.05 18.77
N LEU A 221 0.68 0.00 17.76
CA LEU A 221 1.44 1.13 17.23
C LEU A 221 1.33 1.16 15.70
N ASP A 222 1.30 2.36 15.14
CA ASP A 222 1.14 2.57 13.69
C ASP A 222 2.46 2.77 12.94
N SER A 223 3.59 2.71 13.66
CA SER A 223 4.91 2.95 13.10
C SER A 223 5.87 1.82 13.48
N VAL A 224 6.48 1.20 12.47
CA VAL A 224 7.51 0.17 12.65
C VAL A 224 8.73 0.73 13.38
N SER A 225 9.15 1.96 13.08
CA SER A 225 10.28 2.61 13.78
C SER A 225 9.97 2.87 15.26
N THR A 226 8.71 3.18 15.60
CA THR A 226 8.29 3.32 17.00
C THR A 226 8.35 1.98 17.73
N ILE A 227 7.93 0.89 17.08
CA ILE A 227 8.04 -0.48 17.64
C ILE A 227 9.52 -0.80 17.94
N ILE A 228 10.41 -0.62 16.95
CA ILE A 228 11.85 -0.86 17.10
C ILE A 228 12.41 -0.05 18.27
N LYS A 229 12.07 1.25 18.34
CA LYS A 229 12.53 2.10 19.43
C LYS A 229 12.00 1.67 20.80
N MET A 230 10.75 1.24 20.89
CA MET A 230 10.18 0.74 22.16
C MET A 230 10.80 -0.57 22.59
N LEU A 231 11.15 -1.47 21.68
CA LEU A 231 11.88 -2.71 21.97
C LEU A 231 13.21 -2.40 22.67
N SER A 232 13.93 -1.36 22.24
CA SER A 232 15.23 -0.99 22.83
C SER A 232 15.18 -0.61 24.32
N TYR A 233 13.98 -0.32 24.86
CA TYR A 233 13.78 -0.07 26.30
C TYR A 233 13.76 -1.36 27.17
N GLY A 234 13.78 -2.54 26.55
CA GLY A 234 14.02 -3.81 27.24
C GLY A 234 12.83 -4.42 27.99
N LYS A 235 11.59 -3.88 27.82
CA LYS A 235 10.40 -4.32 28.58
C LYS A 235 9.32 -4.94 27.71
N ALA A 236 9.54 -5.07 26.44
CA ALA A 236 8.52 -5.55 25.49
C ALA A 236 9.13 -6.48 24.45
N VAL A 237 8.26 -7.22 23.79
CA VAL A 237 8.57 -8.09 22.65
C VAL A 237 7.72 -7.70 21.45
N ALA A 238 8.13 -8.07 20.24
CA ALA A 238 7.34 -7.85 19.03
C ALA A 238 7.54 -8.96 18.03
N LEU A 239 6.49 -9.30 17.28
CA LEU A 239 6.60 -10.10 16.06
C LEU A 239 6.86 -9.15 14.89
N ILE A 240 8.07 -9.19 14.35
CA ILE A 240 8.55 -8.22 13.35
C ILE A 240 9.55 -8.85 12.39
N SER A 241 9.87 -8.13 11.31
CA SER A 241 10.86 -8.50 10.31
C SER A 241 12.22 -8.82 10.92
N LYS A 242 12.77 -9.99 10.61
CA LYS A 242 14.13 -10.40 10.98
C LYS A 242 15.17 -9.42 10.43
N ARG A 243 15.05 -9.03 9.15
CA ARG A 243 15.97 -8.10 8.48
C ARG A 243 16.08 -6.74 9.16
N LEU A 244 15.00 -6.26 9.79
CA LEU A 244 15.04 -4.99 10.55
C LEU A 244 15.81 -5.15 11.86
N ILE A 245 15.72 -6.30 12.50
CA ILE A 245 16.38 -6.56 13.78
C ILE A 245 17.87 -6.81 13.59
N GLU A 246 18.27 -7.50 12.53
CA GLU A 246 19.68 -7.76 12.21
C GLU A 246 20.49 -6.49 11.93
N LYS A 247 19.81 -5.41 11.55
CA LYS A 247 20.42 -4.08 11.34
C LYS A 247 20.53 -3.22 12.63
N ASP A 248 20.04 -3.72 13.78
CA ASP A 248 20.01 -2.96 15.04
C ASP A 248 20.87 -3.64 16.12
N ASP A 249 21.96 -2.99 16.50
CA ASP A 249 22.94 -3.51 17.46
C ASP A 249 22.40 -3.68 18.89
N HIS A 250 21.25 -3.11 19.21
CA HIS A 250 20.63 -3.18 20.55
C HIS A 250 19.55 -4.26 20.66
N LEU A 251 19.14 -4.84 19.54
CA LEU A 251 18.07 -5.82 19.49
C LEU A 251 18.60 -7.25 19.26
N SER A 252 17.79 -8.20 19.63
CA SER A 252 18.00 -9.64 19.44
C SER A 252 16.66 -10.28 19.09
N TYR A 253 16.69 -11.53 18.66
CA TYR A 253 15.46 -12.25 18.30
C TYR A 253 15.57 -13.73 18.59
N ILE A 254 14.42 -14.38 18.63
CA ILE A 254 14.27 -15.85 18.61
C ILE A 254 13.42 -16.20 17.40
N GLU A 255 13.87 -17.18 16.61
CA GLU A 255 13.08 -17.76 15.53
C GLU A 255 11.95 -18.61 16.11
N LEU A 256 10.74 -18.45 15.58
CA LEU A 256 9.59 -19.23 16.01
C LEU A 256 9.67 -20.62 15.35
N GLN A 257 9.66 -21.66 16.16
CA GLN A 257 9.75 -23.02 15.66
C GLN A 257 8.44 -23.49 15.01
N ASN A 258 8.56 -24.35 13.98
CA ASN A 258 7.45 -25.06 13.32
C ASN A 258 6.43 -24.19 12.57
N GLN A 259 6.80 -22.97 12.15
CA GLN A 259 5.94 -22.13 11.35
C GLN A 259 6.69 -21.58 10.14
N ASP A 260 6.08 -21.69 8.97
CA ASP A 260 6.57 -21.00 7.77
C ASP A 260 6.14 -19.53 7.88
N LEU A 261 7.08 -18.71 8.34
CA LEU A 261 6.88 -17.29 8.61
C LEU A 261 7.52 -16.41 7.53
N GLU A 262 7.82 -17.02 6.40
CA GLU A 262 8.37 -16.31 5.25
C GLU A 262 7.27 -15.57 4.49
N ARG A 263 7.53 -14.30 4.18
CA ARG A 263 6.62 -13.43 3.45
C ARG A 263 7.34 -12.80 2.28
N GLN A 264 6.67 -12.71 1.15
CA GLN A 264 7.24 -12.08 -0.03
C GLN A 264 7.13 -10.56 0.03
N ILE A 265 8.21 -9.88 -0.35
CA ILE A 265 8.19 -8.45 -0.68
C ILE A 265 8.06 -8.35 -2.19
N ARG A 266 7.07 -7.59 -2.64
CA ARG A 266 6.74 -7.44 -4.05
C ARG A 266 6.84 -6.00 -4.49
N PHE A 267 7.37 -5.82 -5.69
CA PHE A 267 7.25 -4.57 -6.43
C PHE A 267 5.94 -4.58 -7.21
N VAL A 268 5.14 -3.54 -7.01
CA VAL A 268 3.77 -3.48 -7.54
C VAL A 268 3.56 -2.18 -8.31
N TYR A 269 2.96 -2.28 -9.49
CA TYR A 269 2.60 -1.14 -10.33
C TYR A 269 1.41 -1.49 -11.23
N HIS A 270 0.73 -0.46 -11.75
CA HIS A 270 -0.42 -0.66 -12.62
C HIS A 270 0.02 -1.19 -14.00
N ARG A 271 -0.67 -2.21 -14.56
CA ARG A 271 -0.31 -2.86 -15.84
C ARG A 271 -0.28 -1.91 -17.03
N HIS A 272 -1.07 -0.85 -16.99
CA HIS A 272 -1.13 0.18 -18.04
C HIS A 272 -0.33 1.44 -17.68
N LEU A 273 0.59 1.35 -16.73
CA LEU A 273 1.44 2.48 -16.39
C LEU A 273 2.38 2.81 -17.55
N TRP A 274 2.45 4.09 -17.93
CA TRP A 274 3.47 4.56 -18.85
C TRP A 274 4.84 4.55 -18.16
N MET A 275 5.77 3.80 -18.74
CA MET A 275 7.11 3.64 -18.19
C MET A 275 8.01 4.81 -18.59
N SER A 276 7.97 5.91 -17.84
CA SER A 276 8.89 7.03 -17.99
C SER A 276 10.34 6.62 -17.70
N GLY A 277 11.33 7.39 -18.17
CA GLY A 277 12.75 7.11 -17.89
C GLY A 277 13.06 6.95 -16.40
N PRO A 278 12.63 7.88 -15.51
CA PRO A 278 12.79 7.72 -14.07
C PRO A 278 12.14 6.46 -13.50
N PHE A 279 10.96 6.09 -13.98
CA PHE A 279 10.29 4.87 -13.54
C PHE A 279 11.06 3.62 -13.98
N GLN A 280 11.52 3.57 -15.25
CA GLN A 280 12.30 2.42 -15.75
C GLN A 280 13.57 2.22 -14.92
N TYR A 281 14.30 3.29 -14.64
CA TYR A 281 15.49 3.24 -13.81
C TYR A 281 15.19 2.81 -12.38
N PHE A 282 14.13 3.35 -11.77
CA PHE A 282 13.70 2.91 -10.44
C PHE A 282 13.33 1.43 -10.41
N LYS A 283 12.61 0.95 -11.43
CA LYS A 283 12.30 -0.48 -11.59
C LYS A 283 13.57 -1.33 -11.69
N GLU A 284 14.56 -0.91 -12.47
CA GLU A 284 15.85 -1.61 -12.57
C GLU A 284 16.56 -1.69 -11.21
N LEU A 285 16.59 -0.59 -10.45
CA LEU A 285 17.15 -0.59 -9.09
C LEU A 285 16.46 -1.59 -8.18
N VAL A 286 15.11 -1.59 -8.19
CA VAL A 286 14.33 -2.52 -7.38
C VAL A 286 14.60 -3.98 -7.79
N LEU A 287 14.72 -4.26 -9.08
CA LEU A 287 14.99 -5.62 -9.57
C LEU A 287 16.38 -6.14 -9.20
N ARG A 288 17.38 -5.25 -9.06
CA ARG A 288 18.74 -5.64 -8.56
C ARG A 288 18.71 -6.18 -7.13
N LEU A 289 17.75 -5.76 -6.31
CA LEU A 289 17.57 -6.34 -4.97
C LEU A 289 17.31 -7.84 -4.98
N LYS A 290 16.88 -8.42 -6.12
CA LYS A 290 16.76 -9.89 -6.28
C LYS A 290 18.13 -10.58 -6.33
N GLU A 291 19.09 -9.93 -6.97
CA GLU A 291 20.43 -10.51 -7.23
C GLU A 291 21.27 -10.50 -5.96
N GLU A 292 21.19 -9.40 -5.17
CA GLU A 292 21.94 -9.26 -3.91
C GLU A 292 21.53 -10.30 -2.85
N VAL A 293 20.28 -10.79 -2.90
CA VAL A 293 19.76 -11.80 -1.93
C VAL A 293 20.17 -13.23 -2.29
N VAL A 294 20.58 -13.49 -3.54
CA VAL A 294 21.03 -14.81 -3.99
C VAL A 294 22.49 -15.06 -3.56
N ASP A 295 23.29 -14.00 -3.44
CA ASP A 295 24.71 -14.09 -3.07
C ASP A 295 24.93 -14.19 -1.54
N ASP A 296 23.92 -13.88 -0.71
CA ASP A 296 23.96 -13.99 0.76
C ASP A 296 23.50 -15.38 1.29
N LYS A 297 23.31 -16.37 0.41
CA LYS A 297 23.01 -17.77 0.76
C LYS A 297 24.22 -18.67 0.50
#